data_9c2f8b4765fa1971ecbb111129fed090
#
_entry.id   9c2f8b4765fa1971ecbb111129fed090
#
_cell.length_a   1.000
_cell.length_b   1.000
_cell.length_c   1.000
_cell.angle_alpha   90.00
_cell.angle_beta   90.00
_cell.angle_gamma   90.00
#
_symmetry.space_group_name_H-M   'P 1'
#
loop_
_entity.id
_entity.type
_entity.pdbx_description
1 polymer ?
#
loop_
_entity_poly.entity_id
_entity_poly.type
_entity_poly.pdbx_seq_one_letter_code
_entity_poly.pdbx_strand_id
1 'polypeptide(L)'
;DIEKKSEFRVKEEVKEFDLVETEDMDEEDRWKEEAMWETLSVAENKEELKREIETINDLIKKSKQIVNDECEVKLKELRNALADLDKKFNKKKIIIFTEARDTLEYLDKKVRSWGYTVTLIHGGMKLDERIEAEKTFKNQTQILIATEAAGEGINLQFCNLMINYDIPWNPNRLEQRMGRIHRYGQQYECFVFNLVAKDTREGEVLARMFEKLEEI
;
A
#
# COMPACT_ATOMS: atom_id res chain seq x y z
N ASP A 1 32.47 13.38 5.43
CA ASP A 1 31.13 13.03 4.96
C ASP A 1 30.04 13.99 5.46
N ILE A 2 30.15 14.51 6.70
CA ILE A 2 29.22 15.51 7.24
C ILE A 2 29.38 16.86 6.51
N GLU A 3 30.63 17.27 6.17
CA GLU A 3 30.89 18.48 5.39
C GLU A 3 30.33 18.42 3.97
N LYS A 4 30.43 17.28 3.30
CA LYS A 4 29.82 17.09 1.96
C LYS A 4 28.28 17.13 1.99
N LYS A 5 27.66 16.65 3.09
CA LYS A 5 26.20 16.73 3.27
C LYS A 5 25.72 18.14 3.60
N SER A 6 26.53 18.95 4.31
CA SER A 6 26.18 20.35 4.58
C SER A 6 26.28 21.24 3.32
N GLU A 7 27.23 20.96 2.41
CA GLU A 7 27.31 21.67 1.12
C GLU A 7 26.14 21.32 0.17
N PHE A 8 25.57 20.12 0.28
CA PHE A 8 24.37 19.74 -0.50
C PHE A 8 23.12 20.48 -0.02
N ARG A 9 23.03 20.77 1.30
CA ARG A 9 21.93 21.55 1.90
C ARG A 9 21.88 23.01 1.48
N VAL A 10 23.02 23.62 1.18
CA VAL A 10 23.09 25.05 0.82
C VAL A 10 22.69 25.30 -0.64
N LYS A 11 22.63 24.27 -1.47
CA LYS A 11 22.35 24.39 -2.91
C LYS A 11 20.92 24.06 -3.35
N GLU A 12 20.14 23.41 -2.51
CA GLU A 12 18.72 23.19 -2.79
C GLU A 12 17.90 23.81 -1.64
N GLU A 13 17.15 24.87 -1.95
CA GLU A 13 15.99 25.24 -1.15
C GLU A 13 15.20 23.95 -0.93
N VAL A 14 15.10 23.53 0.33
CA VAL A 14 14.26 22.39 0.71
C VAL A 14 12.86 22.76 0.26
N LYS A 15 12.45 22.29 -0.90
CA LYS A 15 11.06 22.36 -1.31
C LYS A 15 10.27 21.67 -0.21
N GLU A 16 9.41 22.44 0.42
CA GLU A 16 8.43 21.91 1.34
C GLU A 16 7.79 20.71 0.65
N PHE A 17 7.84 19.53 1.27
CA PHE A 17 7.35 18.29 0.70
C PHE A 17 5.85 18.45 0.47
N ASP A 18 5.46 18.77 -0.75
CA ASP A 18 4.07 18.89 -1.13
C ASP A 18 3.55 17.47 -1.43
N LEU A 19 2.83 16.91 -0.47
CA LEU A 19 2.19 15.58 -0.59
C LEU A 19 1.34 15.45 -1.87
N VAL A 20 0.88 16.57 -2.40
CA VAL A 20 0.07 16.62 -3.62
C VAL A 20 0.93 16.39 -4.87
N GLU A 21 2.18 16.91 -4.92
CA GLU A 21 3.07 16.69 -6.07
C GLU A 21 3.51 15.23 -6.19
N THR A 22 3.70 14.52 -5.06
CA THR A 22 4.10 13.11 -5.08
C THR A 22 2.99 12.15 -5.47
N GLU A 23 1.73 12.56 -5.32
CA GLU A 23 0.59 11.73 -5.72
C GLU A 23 0.42 11.60 -7.24
N ASP A 24 0.88 12.59 -8.01
CA ASP A 24 0.82 12.56 -9.48
C ASP A 24 2.07 11.93 -10.12
N MET A 25 3.09 11.59 -9.31
CA MET A 25 4.30 10.93 -9.78
C MET A 25 4.05 9.47 -10.14
N ASP A 26 4.79 8.98 -11.13
CA ASP A 26 4.93 7.55 -11.42
C ASP A 26 5.38 6.79 -10.17
N GLU A 27 4.86 5.60 -9.95
CA GLU A 27 5.17 4.77 -8.77
C GLU A 27 6.69 4.50 -8.64
N GLU A 28 7.39 4.32 -9.75
CA GLU A 28 8.84 4.10 -9.76
C GLU A 28 9.62 5.36 -9.35
N ASP A 29 9.18 6.53 -9.80
CA ASP A 29 9.82 7.80 -9.45
C ASP A 29 9.51 8.20 -8.00
N ARG A 30 8.30 7.95 -7.51
CA ARG A 30 7.95 8.11 -6.10
C ARG A 30 8.84 7.25 -5.19
N TRP A 31 9.09 5.99 -5.53
CA TRP A 31 9.98 5.12 -4.77
C TRP A 31 11.43 5.58 -4.79
N LYS A 32 11.91 6.12 -5.92
CA LYS A 32 13.26 6.72 -6.00
C LYS A 32 13.37 7.94 -5.09
N GLU A 33 12.35 8.77 -5.06
CA GLU A 33 12.31 9.96 -4.22
C GLU A 33 12.21 9.59 -2.73
N GLU A 34 11.34 8.67 -2.35
CA GLU A 34 11.26 8.13 -0.98
C GLU A 34 12.63 7.57 -0.52
N ALA A 35 13.28 6.75 -1.35
CA ALA A 35 14.60 6.20 -1.05
C ALA A 35 15.68 7.30 -0.91
N MET A 36 15.58 8.37 -1.68
CA MET A 36 16.49 9.52 -1.57
C MET A 36 16.25 10.27 -0.24
N TRP A 37 15.00 10.51 0.15
CA TRP A 37 14.65 11.16 1.40
C TRP A 37 15.06 10.34 2.63
N GLU A 38 14.91 9.02 2.59
CA GLU A 38 15.38 8.12 3.65
C GLU A 38 16.89 8.21 3.91
N THR A 39 17.68 8.66 2.93
CA THR A 39 19.14 8.82 3.06
C THR A 39 19.58 10.17 3.62
N LEU A 40 18.66 11.15 3.71
CA LEU A 40 18.97 12.49 4.17
C LEU A 40 18.90 12.58 5.70
N SER A 41 20.06 12.80 6.35
CA SER A 41 20.11 13.14 7.78
C SER A 41 19.85 14.64 7.97
N VAL A 42 18.95 14.97 8.89
CA VAL A 42 18.63 16.37 9.25
C VAL A 42 19.60 16.95 10.29
N ALA A 43 20.50 16.11 10.84
CA ALA A 43 21.42 16.51 11.89
C ALA A 43 22.45 17.55 11.41
N GLU A 44 22.54 18.68 12.11
CA GLU A 44 23.47 19.76 11.80
C GLU A 44 24.88 19.53 12.39
N ASN A 45 24.97 18.68 13.42
CA ASN A 45 26.23 18.39 14.09
C ASN A 45 26.32 16.93 14.56
N LYS A 46 27.51 16.50 15.01
CA LYS A 46 27.78 15.11 15.40
C LYS A 46 26.98 14.65 16.63
N GLU A 47 26.58 15.54 17.50
CA GLU A 47 25.82 15.21 18.71
C GLU A 47 24.34 15.01 18.38
N GLU A 48 23.79 15.82 17.49
CA GLU A 48 22.43 15.61 16.94
C GLU A 48 22.34 14.32 16.15
N LEU A 49 23.33 14.03 15.29
CA LEU A 49 23.39 12.77 14.56
C LEU A 49 23.38 11.56 15.50
N LYS A 50 24.09 11.61 16.63
CA LYS A 50 24.05 10.54 17.63
C LYS A 50 22.66 10.36 18.23
N ARG A 51 22.01 11.47 18.64
CA ARG A 51 20.65 11.44 19.20
C ARG A 51 19.64 10.93 18.17
N GLU A 52 19.77 11.32 16.92
CA GLU A 52 18.95 10.83 15.81
C GLU A 52 19.12 9.32 15.65
N ILE A 53 20.36 8.81 15.62
CA ILE A 53 20.66 7.37 15.54
C ILE A 53 20.08 6.62 16.75
N GLU A 54 20.22 7.14 17.97
CA GLU A 54 19.65 6.53 19.17
C GLU A 54 18.11 6.45 19.09
N THR A 55 17.48 7.55 18.66
CA THR A 55 16.01 7.61 18.46
C THR A 55 15.55 6.60 17.42
N ILE A 56 16.23 6.52 16.27
CA ILE A 56 15.92 5.55 15.21
C ILE A 56 16.06 4.11 15.73
N ASN A 57 17.14 3.82 16.46
CA ASN A 57 17.35 2.49 17.03
C ASN A 57 16.24 2.11 18.04
N ASP A 58 15.78 3.05 18.86
CA ASP A 58 14.68 2.83 19.78
C ASP A 58 13.35 2.59 19.04
N LEU A 59 13.09 3.33 17.96
CA LEU A 59 11.94 3.13 17.09
C LEU A 59 11.97 1.76 16.41
N ILE A 60 13.14 1.35 15.88
CA ILE A 60 13.34 0.03 15.29
C ILE A 60 13.04 -1.07 16.32
N LYS A 61 13.53 -0.90 17.55
CA LYS A 61 13.29 -1.88 18.62
C LYS A 61 11.81 -2.01 18.96
N LYS A 62 11.11 -0.87 19.11
CA LYS A 62 9.67 -0.83 19.37
C LYS A 62 8.87 -1.44 18.22
N SER A 63 9.21 -1.10 16.98
CA SER A 63 8.57 -1.66 15.79
C SER A 63 8.73 -3.17 15.70
N LYS A 64 9.95 -3.69 15.96
CA LYS A 64 10.20 -5.13 16.00
C LYS A 64 9.40 -5.83 17.10
N GLN A 65 9.20 -5.20 18.26
CA GLN A 65 8.34 -5.76 19.32
C GLN A 65 6.87 -5.85 18.87
N ILE A 66 6.32 -4.77 18.26
CA ILE A 66 4.95 -4.76 17.74
C ILE A 66 4.73 -5.87 16.71
N VAL A 67 5.68 -6.04 15.78
CA VAL A 67 5.62 -7.08 14.75
C VAL A 67 5.68 -8.48 15.36
N ASN A 68 6.57 -8.70 16.36
CA ASN A 68 6.73 -10.00 17.01
C ASN A 68 5.53 -10.37 17.89
N ASP A 69 4.94 -9.40 18.55
CA ASP A 69 3.78 -9.61 19.44
C ASP A 69 2.45 -9.77 18.67
N GLU A 70 2.50 -9.71 17.32
CA GLU A 70 1.31 -9.72 16.43
C GLU A 70 0.21 -8.74 16.90
N CYS A 71 0.62 -7.63 17.52
CA CYS A 71 -0.29 -6.63 18.06
C CYS A 71 -0.87 -5.67 16.99
N GLU A 72 -0.60 -5.94 15.72
CA GLU A 72 -1.09 -5.12 14.62
C GLU A 72 -2.59 -5.32 14.41
N VAL A 73 -3.37 -4.34 14.87
CA VAL A 73 -4.83 -4.35 14.75
C VAL A 73 -5.27 -4.49 13.30
N LYS A 74 -4.65 -3.72 12.38
CA LYS A 74 -4.97 -3.73 10.94
C LYS A 74 -4.73 -5.10 10.30
N LEU A 75 -3.66 -5.78 10.69
CA LEU A 75 -3.34 -7.12 10.22
C LEU A 75 -4.32 -8.18 10.74
N LYS A 76 -4.72 -8.08 12.02
CA LYS A 76 -5.75 -8.96 12.60
C LYS A 76 -7.09 -8.79 11.89
N GLU A 77 -7.48 -7.55 11.62
CA GLU A 77 -8.72 -7.26 10.89
C GLU A 77 -8.66 -7.80 9.45
N LEU A 78 -7.52 -7.68 8.77
CA LEU A 78 -7.34 -8.32 7.46
C LEU A 78 -7.54 -9.82 7.54
N ARG A 79 -6.93 -10.49 8.53
CA ARG A 79 -7.07 -11.95 8.72
C ARG A 79 -8.51 -12.36 8.99
N ASN A 80 -9.22 -11.60 9.83
CA ASN A 80 -10.63 -11.83 10.14
C ASN A 80 -11.49 -11.63 8.89
N ALA A 81 -11.27 -10.54 8.16
CA ALA A 81 -11.98 -10.25 6.92
C ALA A 81 -11.80 -11.36 5.87
N LEU A 82 -10.57 -11.84 5.67
CA LEU A 82 -10.29 -12.95 4.75
C LEU A 82 -11.01 -14.23 5.17
N ALA A 83 -11.00 -14.57 6.45
CA ALA A 83 -11.70 -15.77 6.96
C ALA A 83 -13.21 -15.68 6.80
N ASP A 84 -13.79 -14.50 7.00
CA ASP A 84 -15.23 -14.27 6.84
C ASP A 84 -15.64 -14.26 5.37
N LEU A 85 -14.82 -13.67 4.50
CA LEU A 85 -15.03 -13.70 3.06
C LEU A 85 -14.95 -15.13 2.50
N ASP A 86 -14.02 -15.94 2.99
CA ASP A 86 -13.92 -17.35 2.60
C ASP A 86 -15.19 -18.14 2.96
N LYS A 87 -15.75 -17.90 4.15
CA LYS A 87 -17.00 -18.54 4.58
C LYS A 87 -18.19 -18.05 3.73
N LYS A 88 -18.29 -16.72 3.52
CA LYS A 88 -19.43 -16.09 2.83
C LYS A 88 -19.44 -16.38 1.34
N PHE A 89 -18.28 -16.39 0.70
CA PHE A 89 -18.13 -16.45 -0.76
C PHE A 89 -17.48 -17.74 -1.28
N ASN A 90 -17.33 -18.76 -0.43
CA ASN A 90 -16.79 -20.07 -0.81
C ASN A 90 -15.44 -19.98 -1.53
N LYS A 91 -14.47 -19.35 -0.90
CA LYS A 91 -13.08 -19.21 -1.38
C LYS A 91 -12.95 -18.55 -2.77
N LYS A 92 -13.77 -17.55 -3.03
CA LYS A 92 -13.62 -16.72 -4.24
C LYS A 92 -12.27 -15.99 -4.23
N LYS A 93 -11.87 -15.53 -5.40
CA LYS A 93 -10.67 -14.73 -5.56
C LYS A 93 -10.85 -13.36 -4.93
N ILE A 94 -9.78 -12.87 -4.28
CA ILE A 94 -9.77 -11.59 -3.55
C ILE A 94 -8.56 -10.80 -4.02
N ILE A 95 -8.75 -9.51 -4.28
CA ILE A 95 -7.67 -8.56 -4.54
C ILE A 95 -7.44 -7.74 -3.27
N ILE A 96 -6.18 -7.61 -2.86
CA ILE A 96 -5.75 -6.73 -1.77
C ILE A 96 -4.89 -5.63 -2.38
N PHE A 97 -5.30 -4.37 -2.22
CA PHE A 97 -4.51 -3.22 -2.64
C PHE A 97 -3.76 -2.60 -1.47
N THR A 98 -2.52 -2.18 -1.73
CA THR A 98 -1.67 -1.39 -0.84
C THR A 98 -0.89 -0.37 -1.65
N GLU A 99 -0.46 0.73 -1.03
CA GLU A 99 0.33 1.77 -1.71
C GLU A 99 1.82 1.42 -1.73
N ALA A 100 2.37 0.95 -0.61
CA ALA A 100 3.80 0.74 -0.46
C ALA A 100 4.24 -0.68 -0.85
N ARG A 101 5.39 -0.78 -1.52
CA ARG A 101 6.00 -2.07 -1.88
C ARG A 101 6.38 -2.90 -0.65
N ASP A 102 6.93 -2.26 0.37
CA ASP A 102 7.32 -2.94 1.60
C ASP A 102 6.13 -3.56 2.30
N THR A 103 4.99 -2.86 2.31
CA THR A 103 3.71 -3.38 2.81
C THR A 103 3.24 -4.57 1.97
N LEU A 104 3.37 -4.51 0.64
CA LEU A 104 3.02 -5.63 -0.25
C LEU A 104 3.86 -6.88 0.09
N GLU A 105 5.18 -6.75 0.22
CA GLU A 105 6.08 -7.85 0.58
C GLU A 105 5.80 -8.41 1.98
N TYR A 106 5.46 -7.53 2.92
CA TYR A 106 5.06 -7.90 4.26
C TYR A 106 3.75 -8.70 4.26
N LEU A 107 2.72 -8.20 3.57
CA LEU A 107 1.43 -8.86 3.44
C LEU A 107 1.56 -10.22 2.73
N ASP A 108 2.40 -10.35 1.71
CA ASP A 108 2.65 -11.62 1.04
C ASP A 108 3.11 -12.70 2.04
N LYS A 109 4.11 -12.38 2.86
CA LYS A 109 4.64 -13.30 3.88
C LYS A 109 3.56 -13.71 4.88
N LYS A 110 2.77 -12.74 5.38
CA LYS A 110 1.73 -12.98 6.37
C LYS A 110 0.55 -13.78 5.79
N VAL A 111 0.04 -13.39 4.63
CA VAL A 111 -1.11 -14.06 3.98
C VAL A 111 -0.76 -15.49 3.59
N ARG A 112 0.45 -15.74 3.08
CA ARG A 112 0.93 -17.12 2.84
C ARG A 112 1.04 -17.92 4.13
N SER A 113 1.49 -17.32 5.23
CA SER A 113 1.57 -18.01 6.53
C SER A 113 0.21 -18.45 7.08
N TRP A 114 -0.87 -17.80 6.64
CA TRP A 114 -2.26 -18.17 6.96
C TRP A 114 -2.82 -19.27 6.05
N GLY A 115 -2.03 -19.77 5.09
CA GLY A 115 -2.39 -20.87 4.19
C GLY A 115 -3.01 -20.45 2.86
N TYR A 116 -3.00 -19.16 2.53
CA TYR A 116 -3.49 -18.68 1.23
C TYR A 116 -2.43 -18.80 0.14
N THR A 117 -2.88 -19.02 -1.09
CA THR A 117 -2.05 -18.92 -2.28
C THR A 117 -2.10 -17.48 -2.81
N VAL A 118 -0.92 -16.89 -3.04
CA VAL A 118 -0.78 -15.46 -3.34
C VAL A 118 -0.02 -15.24 -4.65
N THR A 119 -0.50 -14.29 -5.43
CA THR A 119 0.21 -13.68 -6.57
C THR A 119 0.44 -12.20 -6.25
N LEU A 120 1.56 -11.65 -6.71
CA LEU A 120 1.93 -10.25 -6.52
C LEU A 120 1.94 -9.52 -7.86
N ILE A 121 1.48 -8.25 -7.85
CA ILE A 121 1.66 -7.33 -8.97
C ILE A 121 2.03 -5.95 -8.42
N HIS A 122 3.12 -5.36 -8.94
CA HIS A 122 3.60 -4.04 -8.52
C HIS A 122 4.23 -3.27 -9.69
N GLY A 123 4.47 -1.97 -9.51
CA GLY A 123 4.93 -1.06 -10.55
C GLY A 123 6.27 -1.43 -11.19
N GLY A 124 7.20 -1.99 -10.43
CA GLY A 124 8.50 -2.45 -10.96
C GLY A 124 8.45 -3.68 -11.87
N MET A 125 7.26 -4.29 -12.09
CA MET A 125 7.11 -5.43 -13.01
C MET A 125 6.88 -4.95 -14.45
N LYS A 126 7.53 -5.63 -15.41
CA LYS A 126 7.27 -5.43 -16.83
C LYS A 126 5.86 -5.89 -17.21
N LEU A 127 5.34 -5.38 -18.31
CA LEU A 127 3.99 -5.71 -18.78
C LEU A 127 3.78 -7.22 -18.96
N ASP A 128 4.74 -7.93 -19.54
CA ASP A 128 4.65 -9.39 -19.74
C ASP A 128 4.57 -10.14 -18.40
N GLU A 129 5.32 -9.70 -17.38
CA GLU A 129 5.29 -10.26 -16.04
C GLU A 129 3.93 -10.03 -15.37
N ARG A 130 3.33 -8.85 -15.55
CA ARG A 130 2.00 -8.53 -15.02
C ARG A 130 0.92 -9.39 -15.68
N ILE A 131 1.00 -9.60 -17.00
CA ILE A 131 0.07 -10.47 -17.75
C ILE A 131 0.19 -11.93 -17.27
N GLU A 132 1.39 -12.41 -17.02
CA GLU A 132 1.59 -13.77 -16.50
C GLU A 132 1.10 -13.90 -15.04
N ALA A 133 1.32 -12.88 -14.23
CA ALA A 133 0.78 -12.81 -12.86
C ALA A 133 -0.77 -12.77 -12.87
N GLU A 134 -1.40 -12.04 -13.80
CA GLU A 134 -2.86 -12.06 -13.98
C GLU A 134 -3.36 -13.48 -14.28
N LYS A 135 -2.71 -14.20 -15.21
CA LYS A 135 -3.07 -15.57 -15.56
C LYS A 135 -2.90 -16.51 -14.37
N THR A 136 -1.82 -16.34 -13.61
CA THR A 136 -1.55 -17.11 -12.39
C THR A 136 -2.63 -16.84 -11.35
N PHE A 137 -2.99 -15.58 -11.12
CA PHE A 137 -4.08 -15.22 -10.23
C PHE A 137 -5.40 -15.82 -10.69
N LYS A 138 -5.70 -15.71 -11.98
CA LYS A 138 -6.95 -16.23 -12.54
C LYS A 138 -7.09 -17.75 -12.37
N ASN A 139 -6.02 -18.52 -12.51
CA ASN A 139 -6.11 -19.97 -12.64
C ASN A 139 -5.61 -20.75 -11.41
N GLN A 140 -4.67 -20.20 -10.63
CA GLN A 140 -3.91 -20.97 -9.64
C GLN A 140 -4.01 -20.42 -8.21
N THR A 141 -3.99 -19.08 -8.03
CA THR A 141 -3.94 -18.49 -6.69
C THR A 141 -5.26 -17.87 -6.30
N GLN A 142 -5.53 -17.78 -5.00
CA GLN A 142 -6.76 -17.24 -4.46
C GLN A 142 -6.66 -15.72 -4.23
N ILE A 143 -5.50 -15.23 -3.78
CA ILE A 143 -5.30 -13.84 -3.43
C ILE A 143 -4.32 -13.19 -4.40
N LEU A 144 -4.66 -12.00 -4.87
CA LEU A 144 -3.75 -11.08 -5.53
C LEU A 144 -3.45 -9.94 -4.56
N ILE A 145 -2.18 -9.68 -4.27
CA ILE A 145 -1.75 -8.46 -3.57
C ILE A 145 -1.10 -7.54 -4.60
N ALA A 146 -1.57 -6.31 -4.68
CA ALA A 146 -1.19 -5.40 -5.75
C ALA A 146 -0.96 -3.98 -5.24
N THR A 147 0.02 -3.28 -5.83
CA THR A 147 0.13 -1.83 -5.76
C THR A 147 -0.67 -1.19 -6.90
N GLU A 148 -0.79 0.13 -6.93
CA GLU A 148 -1.63 0.83 -7.92
C GLU A 148 -1.25 0.56 -9.37
N ALA A 149 0.03 0.41 -9.66
CA ALA A 149 0.52 0.06 -11.00
C ALA A 149 -0.02 -1.28 -11.53
N ALA A 150 -0.57 -2.13 -10.65
CA ALA A 150 -1.28 -3.35 -11.06
C ALA A 150 -2.47 -3.08 -11.97
N GLY A 151 -2.89 -1.84 -12.03
CA GLY A 151 -4.07 -1.46 -12.77
C GLY A 151 -3.86 -1.25 -14.26
N GLU A 152 -2.66 -1.04 -14.74
CA GLU A 152 -2.41 -0.74 -16.13
C GLU A 152 -2.13 -2.00 -16.93
N GLY A 153 -2.97 -2.24 -17.94
CA GLY A 153 -2.76 -3.31 -18.92
C GLY A 153 -3.26 -4.70 -18.55
N ILE A 154 -3.91 -4.88 -17.38
CA ILE A 154 -4.47 -6.17 -16.93
C ILE A 154 -5.98 -6.13 -16.73
N ASN A 155 -6.64 -7.28 -16.85
CA ASN A 155 -8.08 -7.43 -16.70
C ASN A 155 -8.43 -8.27 -15.47
N LEU A 156 -8.98 -7.63 -14.43
CA LEU A 156 -9.35 -8.27 -13.17
C LEU A 156 -10.87 -8.47 -13.00
N GLN A 157 -11.65 -8.32 -14.06
CA GLN A 157 -13.13 -8.46 -14.03
C GLN A 157 -13.64 -9.83 -13.56
N PHE A 158 -12.81 -10.87 -13.62
CA PHE A 158 -13.17 -12.19 -13.10
C PHE A 158 -13.18 -12.24 -11.56
N CYS A 159 -12.66 -11.18 -10.89
CA CYS A 159 -12.70 -11.01 -9.45
C CYS A 159 -13.73 -9.93 -9.10
N ASN A 160 -14.50 -10.15 -8.04
CA ASN A 160 -15.52 -9.22 -7.56
C ASN A 160 -15.36 -8.86 -6.08
N LEU A 161 -14.27 -9.31 -5.45
CA LEU A 161 -13.95 -9.01 -4.05
C LEU A 161 -12.64 -8.23 -3.97
N MET A 162 -12.67 -7.07 -3.32
CA MET A 162 -11.53 -6.19 -3.15
C MET A 162 -11.39 -5.77 -1.69
N ILE A 163 -10.17 -5.74 -1.20
CA ILE A 163 -9.81 -5.17 0.09
C ILE A 163 -8.78 -4.07 -0.17
N ASN A 164 -9.04 -2.85 0.25
CA ASN A 164 -8.03 -1.80 0.34
C ASN A 164 -7.39 -1.88 1.73
N TYR A 165 -6.15 -2.36 1.78
CA TYR A 165 -5.36 -2.37 3.01
C TYR A 165 -4.98 -0.96 3.43
N ASP A 166 -4.60 -0.13 2.44
CA ASP A 166 -4.38 1.30 2.57
C ASP A 166 -5.33 2.05 1.65
N ILE A 167 -5.76 3.22 2.09
CA ILE A 167 -6.63 4.10 1.29
C ILE A 167 -5.76 5.23 0.74
N PRO A 168 -5.74 5.41 -0.59
CA PRO A 168 -5.01 6.50 -1.20
C PRO A 168 -5.61 7.85 -0.78
N TRP A 169 -4.77 8.85 -0.59
CA TRP A 169 -5.19 10.22 -0.28
C TRP A 169 -6.02 10.85 -1.40
N ASN A 170 -5.75 10.45 -2.64
CA ASN A 170 -6.47 10.92 -3.81
C ASN A 170 -7.69 10.02 -4.09
N PRO A 171 -8.93 10.53 -4.00
CA PRO A 171 -10.15 9.76 -4.25
C PRO A 171 -10.20 9.15 -5.65
N ASN A 172 -9.61 9.81 -6.66
CA ASN A 172 -9.57 9.29 -8.02
C ASN A 172 -8.83 7.95 -8.11
N ARG A 173 -7.81 7.76 -7.28
CA ARG A 173 -7.07 6.49 -7.22
C ARG A 173 -7.93 5.36 -6.65
N LEU A 174 -8.78 5.66 -5.66
CA LEU A 174 -9.73 4.68 -5.13
C LEU A 174 -10.75 4.28 -6.20
N GLU A 175 -11.26 5.23 -6.98
CA GLU A 175 -12.14 4.96 -8.12
C GLU A 175 -11.43 4.13 -9.20
N GLN A 176 -10.17 4.43 -9.50
CA GLN A 176 -9.36 3.65 -10.42
C GLN A 176 -9.18 2.20 -9.94
N ARG A 177 -8.91 1.97 -8.64
CA ARG A 177 -8.88 0.62 -8.06
C ARG A 177 -10.23 -0.09 -8.23
N MET A 178 -11.32 0.56 -7.90
CA MET A 178 -12.67 0.00 -8.07
C MET A 178 -12.97 -0.31 -9.54
N GLY A 179 -12.57 0.56 -10.45
CA GLY A 179 -12.69 0.36 -11.89
C GLY A 179 -11.91 -0.85 -12.44
N ARG A 180 -11.05 -1.51 -11.65
CA ARG A 180 -10.38 -2.77 -12.05
C ARG A 180 -11.31 -3.98 -11.99
N ILE A 181 -12.24 -3.98 -11.04
CA ILE A 181 -13.22 -5.07 -10.85
C ILE A 181 -14.62 -4.67 -11.34
N HIS A 182 -14.99 -3.40 -11.20
CA HIS A 182 -16.29 -2.87 -11.62
C HIS A 182 -16.17 -2.23 -13.01
N ARG A 183 -16.40 -3.01 -14.06
CA ARG A 183 -16.35 -2.57 -15.46
C ARG A 183 -17.58 -3.08 -16.21
N TYR A 184 -17.83 -2.48 -17.40
CA TYR A 184 -18.86 -2.99 -18.32
C TYR A 184 -18.63 -4.48 -18.60
N GLY A 185 -19.67 -5.30 -18.35
CA GLY A 185 -19.62 -6.77 -18.50
C GLY A 185 -19.33 -7.53 -17.20
N GLN A 186 -19.18 -6.87 -16.06
CA GLN A 186 -19.13 -7.55 -14.75
C GLN A 186 -20.49 -8.18 -14.46
N GLN A 187 -20.50 -9.50 -14.24
CA GLN A 187 -21.73 -10.27 -14.01
C GLN A 187 -22.11 -10.42 -12.54
N TYR A 188 -21.20 -10.07 -11.65
CA TYR A 188 -21.38 -10.23 -10.21
C TYR A 188 -21.35 -8.89 -9.50
N GLU A 189 -22.09 -8.80 -8.41
CA GLU A 189 -21.99 -7.68 -7.49
C GLU A 189 -20.57 -7.58 -6.94
N CYS A 190 -19.97 -6.37 -7.00
CA CYS A 190 -18.63 -6.09 -6.50
C CYS A 190 -18.70 -5.64 -5.05
N PHE A 191 -17.85 -6.24 -4.22
CA PHE A 191 -17.71 -5.88 -2.81
C PHE A 191 -16.33 -5.29 -2.57
N VAL A 192 -16.31 -4.09 -2.04
CA VAL A 192 -15.08 -3.35 -1.70
C VAL A 192 -15.04 -3.13 -0.19
N PHE A 193 -13.98 -3.57 0.44
CA PHE A 193 -13.74 -3.44 1.86
C PHE A 193 -12.54 -2.53 2.09
N ASN A 194 -12.72 -1.53 2.94
CA ASN A 194 -11.66 -0.58 3.28
C ASN A 194 -11.23 -0.81 4.73
N LEU A 195 -9.94 -1.08 4.96
CA LEU A 195 -9.38 -1.20 6.30
C LEU A 195 -8.88 0.16 6.78
N VAL A 196 -9.63 0.76 7.69
CA VAL A 196 -9.39 2.12 8.18
C VAL A 196 -9.19 2.11 9.69
N ALA A 197 -8.18 2.79 10.16
CA ALA A 197 -8.02 3.07 11.57
C ALA A 197 -8.84 4.34 11.93
N LYS A 198 -9.95 4.20 12.69
CA LYS A 198 -10.91 5.29 12.96
C LYS A 198 -10.30 6.55 13.57
N ASP A 199 -9.32 6.39 14.44
CA ASP A 199 -8.70 7.49 15.20
C ASP A 199 -7.42 8.02 14.53
N THR A 200 -7.31 7.88 13.22
CA THR A 200 -6.17 8.33 12.44
C THR A 200 -6.59 9.33 11.37
N ARG A 201 -5.60 10.02 10.80
CA ARG A 201 -5.80 10.93 9.67
C ARG A 201 -6.43 10.25 8.46
N GLU A 202 -6.11 8.97 8.20
CA GLU A 202 -6.79 8.15 7.18
C GLU A 202 -8.30 8.06 7.41
N GLY A 203 -8.72 7.83 8.67
CA GLY A 203 -10.13 7.75 9.05
C GLY A 203 -10.88 9.08 8.82
N GLU A 204 -10.26 10.21 9.13
CA GLU A 204 -10.83 11.53 8.91
C GLU A 204 -10.99 11.85 7.41
N VAL A 205 -9.98 11.51 6.60
CA VAL A 205 -10.03 11.72 5.15
C VAL A 205 -11.13 10.88 4.53
N LEU A 206 -11.22 9.63 4.92
CA LEU A 206 -12.27 8.73 4.41
C LEU A 206 -13.68 9.22 4.78
N ALA A 207 -13.89 9.66 6.01
CA ALA A 207 -15.17 10.22 6.43
C ALA A 207 -15.58 11.40 5.53
N ARG A 208 -14.66 12.33 5.27
CA ARG A 208 -14.88 13.46 4.36
C ARG A 208 -15.13 13.04 2.91
N MET A 209 -14.50 11.96 2.45
CA MET A 209 -14.74 11.43 1.11
C MET A 209 -16.15 10.84 0.99
N PHE A 210 -16.60 10.07 1.98
CA PHE A 210 -17.97 9.53 1.98
C PHE A 210 -19.03 10.62 2.08
N GLU A 211 -18.83 11.64 2.92
CA GLU A 211 -19.72 12.80 2.97
C GLU A 211 -19.88 13.46 1.59
N LYS A 212 -18.78 13.63 0.84
CA LYS A 212 -18.84 14.19 -0.52
C LYS A 212 -19.53 13.29 -1.54
N LEU A 213 -19.43 11.96 -1.39
CA LEU A 213 -20.09 11.01 -2.29
C LEU A 213 -21.59 10.89 -2.01
N GLU A 214 -22.07 11.20 -0.79
CA GLU A 214 -23.49 11.26 -0.45
C GLU A 214 -24.16 12.55 -0.97
N GLU A 215 -23.40 13.59 -1.30
CA GLU A 215 -23.90 14.87 -1.84
C GLU A 215 -24.11 14.85 -3.36
N ILE A 216 -23.74 13.79 -4.07
CA ILE A 216 -23.87 13.61 -5.53
C ILE A 216 -25.04 12.67 -5.85
#